data_91c0f8e79e497840642ad7357cd0e50b
#
_entry.id   91c0f8e79e497840642ad7357cd0e50b
#
_cell.length_a   1.000
_cell.length_b   1.000
_cell.length_c   1.000
_cell.angle_alpha   90.00
_cell.angle_beta   90.00
_cell.angle_gamma   90.00
#
_symmetry.space_group_name_H-M   'P 1'
#
loop_
_entity.id
_entity.type
_entity.pdbx_description
1 polymer ?
#
loop_
_entity_poly.entity_id
_entity_poly.type
_entity_poly.pdbx_seq_one_letter_code
_entity_poly.pdbx_strand_id
1 'polypeptide(L)'
;YHNYSEIHRLLTLFPKLMVFYNGPKCGASAPDHCHFQAGTSGLLPLQTGWQRYCRNMTEIFTNNDGESISVINEYPSPALLIRSKSLKGDAELFKFVYKALPMAKDDYEPMMNIVSWRNGDEYLSVVFPRRRHRPACYPDLSAPEAEGSLMISPGALDMAGMIITPREADFKSLTAEKAIEILREVSLNDEEFASVIKKIKENANKPSAASMICPKRREPNVHVGIVSGERIEFSLNGEYSAKDKIITGRQV
;
A
#
# COMPACT_ATOMS: atom_id res chain seq x y z
N TYR A 1 -5.12 -1.47 -11.37
CA TYR A 1 -5.92 -0.67 -10.42
C TYR A 1 -7.34 -1.21 -10.22
N HIS A 2 -7.79 -2.17 -11.05
CA HIS A 2 -9.17 -2.68 -11.04
C HIS A 2 -9.57 -3.36 -9.72
N ASN A 3 -8.61 -3.97 -9.02
CA ASN A 3 -8.87 -4.67 -7.77
C ASN A 3 -8.75 -3.76 -6.53
N TYR A 4 -8.33 -2.51 -6.69
CA TYR A 4 -8.09 -1.60 -5.57
C TYR A 4 -9.34 -1.38 -4.69
N SER A 5 -10.52 -1.26 -5.29
CA SER A 5 -11.77 -1.08 -4.56
C SER A 5 -12.09 -2.21 -3.58
N GLU A 6 -11.52 -3.42 -3.78
CA GLU A 6 -11.72 -4.54 -2.88
C GLU A 6 -11.07 -4.31 -1.51
N ILE A 7 -10.00 -3.50 -1.44
CA ILE A 7 -9.39 -3.07 -0.17
C ILE A 7 -10.44 -2.43 0.73
N HIS A 8 -11.20 -1.48 0.20
CA HIS A 8 -12.19 -0.73 0.99
C HIS A 8 -13.47 -1.51 1.23
N ARG A 9 -13.83 -2.43 0.34
CA ARG A 9 -14.92 -3.39 0.63
C ARG A 9 -14.58 -4.27 1.82
N LEU A 10 -13.33 -4.77 1.91
CA LEU A 10 -12.85 -5.51 3.08
C LEU A 10 -12.88 -4.63 4.34
N LEU A 11 -12.41 -3.39 4.26
CA LEU A 11 -12.41 -2.47 5.39
C LEU A 11 -13.82 -2.02 5.82
N THR A 12 -14.81 -2.09 4.93
CA THR A 12 -16.22 -1.89 5.28
C THR A 12 -16.73 -3.04 6.13
N LEU A 13 -16.38 -4.27 5.78
CA LEU A 13 -16.77 -5.47 6.52
C LEU A 13 -15.97 -5.64 7.81
N PHE A 14 -14.68 -5.27 7.79
CA PHE A 14 -13.73 -5.47 8.88
C PHE A 14 -13.01 -4.17 9.25
N PRO A 15 -13.69 -3.19 9.88
CA PRO A 15 -13.14 -1.84 10.09
C PRO A 15 -11.98 -1.78 11.10
N LYS A 16 -11.72 -2.85 11.82
CA LYS A 16 -10.58 -2.98 12.75
C LYS A 16 -9.31 -3.52 12.08
N LEU A 17 -9.38 -3.85 10.80
CA LEU A 17 -8.22 -4.27 10.03
C LEU A 17 -7.55 -3.08 9.34
N MET A 18 -6.29 -3.24 9.01
CA MET A 18 -5.63 -2.58 7.91
C MET A 18 -5.47 -3.59 6.77
N VAL A 19 -5.50 -3.11 5.53
CA VAL A 19 -5.23 -3.90 4.34
C VAL A 19 -4.04 -3.28 3.63
N PHE A 20 -3.11 -4.11 3.17
CA PHE A 20 -1.94 -3.62 2.49
C PHE A 20 -1.64 -4.40 1.21
N TYR A 21 -0.94 -3.75 0.30
CA TYR A 21 -0.58 -4.27 -1.01
C TYR A 21 0.90 -4.08 -1.29
N ASN A 22 1.52 -5.13 -1.79
CA ASN A 22 2.87 -5.12 -2.34
C ASN A 22 2.81 -5.35 -3.84
N GLY A 23 3.24 -4.36 -4.62
CA GLY A 23 3.42 -4.53 -6.06
C GLY A 23 4.48 -5.60 -6.38
N PRO A 24 4.47 -6.20 -7.59
CA PRO A 24 5.31 -7.33 -7.98
C PRO A 24 6.81 -7.13 -7.71
N LYS A 25 7.30 -5.91 -7.86
CA LYS A 25 8.71 -5.53 -7.62
C LYS A 25 8.86 -4.68 -6.34
N CYS A 26 7.95 -4.81 -5.38
CA CYS A 26 7.88 -3.97 -4.18
C CYS A 26 7.70 -4.82 -2.91
N GLY A 27 8.47 -5.91 -2.78
CA GLY A 27 8.43 -6.79 -1.61
C GLY A 27 7.31 -7.83 -1.65
N ALA A 28 6.65 -8.05 -2.81
CA ALA A 28 5.67 -9.12 -2.96
C ALA A 28 6.33 -10.49 -2.82
N SER A 29 5.75 -11.37 -2.00
CA SER A 29 6.19 -12.76 -1.83
C SER A 29 5.72 -13.68 -2.97
N ALA A 30 4.64 -13.31 -3.66
CA ALA A 30 4.08 -13.99 -4.82
C ALA A 30 3.77 -12.96 -5.91
N PRO A 31 4.78 -12.57 -6.72
CA PRO A 31 4.67 -11.46 -7.67
C PRO A 31 3.86 -11.80 -8.93
N ASP A 32 3.49 -13.05 -9.13
CA ASP A 32 2.79 -13.59 -10.31
C ASP A 32 1.28 -13.33 -10.28
N HIS A 33 0.72 -12.92 -9.15
CA HIS A 33 -0.70 -12.59 -9.02
C HIS A 33 -0.95 -11.45 -8.03
N CYS A 34 -2.05 -10.71 -8.24
CA CYS A 34 -2.48 -9.66 -7.32
C CYS A 34 -3.08 -10.29 -6.06
N HIS A 35 -2.53 -9.97 -4.90
CA HIS A 35 -3.06 -10.35 -3.61
C HIS A 35 -2.99 -9.22 -2.61
N PHE A 36 -3.99 -9.12 -1.75
CA PHE A 36 -3.99 -8.23 -0.60
C PHE A 36 -3.69 -9.00 0.67
N GLN A 37 -3.04 -8.33 1.60
CA GLN A 37 -2.76 -8.85 2.93
C GLN A 37 -3.47 -7.95 3.95
N ALA A 38 -3.86 -8.53 5.08
CA ALA A 38 -4.51 -7.77 6.13
C ALA A 38 -3.89 -8.07 7.49
N GLY A 39 -3.99 -7.11 8.39
CA GLY A 39 -3.54 -7.22 9.77
C GLY A 39 -4.38 -6.33 10.69
N THR A 40 -4.11 -6.39 11.99
CA THR A 40 -4.76 -5.51 12.97
C THR A 40 -4.37 -4.05 12.70
N SER A 41 -5.37 -3.17 12.62
CA SER A 41 -5.14 -1.73 12.47
C SER A 41 -4.60 -1.09 13.76
N GLY A 42 -3.85 0.00 13.63
CA GLY A 42 -3.34 0.79 14.76
C GLY A 42 -2.00 0.34 15.32
N LEU A 43 -1.31 -0.61 14.67
CA LEU A 43 -0.01 -1.13 15.12
C LEU A 43 1.18 -0.54 14.37
N LEU A 44 1.00 -0.08 13.13
CA LEU A 44 2.10 0.48 12.34
C LEU A 44 2.50 1.87 12.83
N PRO A 45 3.79 2.23 12.81
CA PRO A 45 4.27 3.59 13.12
C PRO A 45 3.56 4.69 12.32
N LEU A 46 3.22 4.44 11.05
CA LEU A 46 2.37 5.33 10.25
C LEU A 46 1.02 5.60 10.93
N GLN A 47 0.38 4.58 11.48
CA GLN A 47 -0.93 4.68 12.11
C GLN A 47 -0.84 5.26 13.54
N THR A 48 0.11 4.82 14.34
CA THR A 48 0.31 5.34 15.71
C THR A 48 0.76 6.81 15.70
N GLY A 49 1.51 7.23 14.67
CA GLY A 49 1.93 8.62 14.43
C GLY A 49 0.92 9.45 13.64
N TRP A 50 -0.29 8.93 13.34
CA TRP A 50 -1.23 9.54 12.40
C TRP A 50 -1.60 10.98 12.75
N GLN A 51 -1.83 11.29 14.03
CA GLN A 51 -2.16 12.64 14.49
C GLN A 51 -1.06 13.68 14.18
N ARG A 52 0.21 13.25 14.16
CA ARG A 52 1.32 14.10 13.75
C ARG A 52 1.32 14.31 12.25
N TYR A 53 1.22 13.23 11.47
CA TYR A 53 1.29 13.30 10.02
C TYR A 53 0.13 14.10 9.41
N CYS A 54 -1.10 13.95 9.91
CA CYS A 54 -2.25 14.66 9.36
C CYS A 54 -2.22 16.19 9.57
N ARG A 55 -1.34 16.71 10.44
CA ARG A 55 -1.17 18.16 10.65
C ARG A 55 -0.26 18.82 9.63
N ASN A 56 0.57 18.05 8.93
CA ASN A 56 1.55 18.57 7.98
C ASN A 56 1.43 17.85 6.63
N MET A 57 0.41 18.22 5.89
CA MET A 57 0.12 17.68 4.56
C MET A 57 0.00 18.81 3.55
N THR A 58 0.45 18.55 2.33
CA THR A 58 0.19 19.43 1.19
C THR A 58 -0.90 18.80 0.34
N GLU A 59 -2.06 19.48 0.29
CA GLU A 59 -3.16 19.06 -0.57
C GLU A 59 -2.78 19.21 -2.05
N ILE A 60 -3.02 18.15 -2.83
CA ILE A 60 -2.79 18.11 -4.27
C ILE A 60 -4.11 18.37 -5.02
N PHE A 61 -5.16 17.72 -4.56
CA PHE A 61 -6.48 17.74 -5.16
C PHE A 61 -7.56 17.45 -4.11
N THR A 62 -8.70 18.13 -4.24
CA THR A 62 -9.93 17.86 -3.47
C THR A 62 -11.13 17.93 -4.41
N ASN A 63 -12.01 16.93 -4.35
CA ASN A 63 -13.26 16.93 -5.11
C ASN A 63 -14.39 17.68 -4.38
N ASN A 64 -15.55 17.79 -5.02
CA ASN A 64 -16.71 18.50 -4.45
C ASN A 64 -17.29 17.83 -3.18
N ASP A 65 -17.00 16.55 -2.96
CA ASP A 65 -17.46 15.78 -1.80
C ASP A 65 -16.48 15.88 -0.61
N GLY A 66 -15.38 16.67 -0.77
CA GLY A 66 -14.33 16.86 0.23
C GLY A 66 -13.37 15.67 0.34
N GLU A 67 -13.39 14.76 -0.63
CA GLU A 67 -12.43 13.67 -0.73
C GLU A 67 -11.16 14.16 -1.43
N SER A 68 -9.98 13.72 -0.98
CA SER A 68 -8.73 14.41 -1.35
C SER A 68 -7.54 13.48 -1.58
N ILE A 69 -6.56 14.04 -2.31
CA ILE A 69 -5.20 13.49 -2.43
C ILE A 69 -4.24 14.52 -1.85
N SER A 70 -3.36 14.09 -0.94
CA SER A 70 -2.37 14.94 -0.29
C SER A 70 -0.99 14.27 -0.24
N VAL A 71 0.06 15.10 -0.13
CA VAL A 71 1.41 14.64 0.24
C VAL A 71 1.54 14.65 1.76
N ILE A 72 2.12 13.62 2.34
CA ILE A 72 2.52 13.58 3.75
C ILE A 72 3.95 14.15 3.83
N ASN A 73 4.11 15.43 4.25
CA ASN A 73 5.36 16.15 4.10
C ASN A 73 6.53 15.63 4.95
N GLU A 74 6.30 15.25 6.20
CA GLU A 74 7.36 14.83 7.14
C GLU A 74 7.53 13.30 7.20
N TYR A 75 7.07 12.60 6.19
CA TYR A 75 7.26 11.16 6.13
C TYR A 75 8.68 10.82 5.64
N PRO A 76 9.31 9.74 6.13
CA PRO A 76 10.68 9.39 5.76
C PRO A 76 10.91 9.17 4.25
N SER A 77 9.88 8.76 3.52
CA SER A 77 9.89 8.54 2.07
C SER A 77 8.70 9.22 1.41
N PRO A 78 8.71 9.47 0.08
CA PRO A 78 7.54 9.95 -0.65
C PRO A 78 6.28 9.15 -0.32
N ALA A 79 5.23 9.83 0.14
CA ALA A 79 3.97 9.22 0.54
C ALA A 79 2.78 10.10 0.11
N LEU A 80 1.82 9.47 -0.58
CA LEU A 80 0.57 10.09 -1.02
C LEU A 80 -0.57 9.53 -0.18
N LEU A 81 -1.35 10.41 0.44
CA LEU A 81 -2.59 10.04 1.12
C LEU A 81 -3.77 10.21 0.16
N ILE A 82 -4.60 9.20 0.08
CA ILE A 82 -5.97 9.28 -0.44
C ILE A 82 -6.89 9.24 0.77
N ARG A 83 -7.76 10.25 0.89
CA ARG A 83 -8.79 10.33 1.93
C ARG A 83 -10.15 10.40 1.27
N SER A 84 -11.04 9.49 1.63
CA SER A 84 -12.38 9.42 1.04
C SER A 84 -13.42 8.97 2.06
N LYS A 85 -14.70 9.19 1.72
CA LYS A 85 -15.86 8.71 2.49
C LYS A 85 -16.69 7.71 1.70
N SER A 86 -16.41 7.57 0.42
CA SER A 86 -17.14 6.69 -0.49
C SER A 86 -16.19 5.75 -1.23
N LEU A 87 -16.66 4.52 -1.51
CA LEU A 87 -15.91 3.55 -2.32
C LEU A 87 -15.67 4.07 -3.75
N LYS A 88 -16.64 4.83 -4.28
CA LYS A 88 -16.55 5.38 -5.63
C LYS A 88 -15.51 6.49 -5.71
N GLY A 89 -15.57 7.46 -4.81
CA GLY A 89 -14.63 8.58 -4.76
C GLY A 89 -13.21 8.11 -4.51
N ASP A 90 -13.04 7.14 -3.58
CA ASP A 90 -11.76 6.54 -3.33
C ASP A 90 -11.15 5.89 -4.58
N ALA A 91 -11.92 5.10 -5.32
CA ALA A 91 -11.46 4.46 -6.54
C ALA A 91 -11.12 5.48 -7.65
N GLU A 92 -11.86 6.58 -7.74
CA GLU A 92 -11.58 7.68 -8.68
C GLU A 92 -10.27 8.39 -8.33
N LEU A 93 -10.06 8.72 -7.05
CA LEU A 93 -8.83 9.35 -6.58
C LEU A 93 -7.62 8.44 -6.79
N PHE A 94 -7.75 7.15 -6.46
CA PHE A 94 -6.68 6.18 -6.71
C PHE A 94 -6.33 6.08 -8.20
N LYS A 95 -7.30 6.15 -9.09
CA LYS A 95 -7.07 6.15 -10.54
C LYS A 95 -6.21 7.33 -10.98
N PHE A 96 -6.37 8.52 -10.38
CA PHE A 96 -5.50 9.66 -10.68
C PHE A 96 -4.06 9.41 -10.24
N VAL A 97 -3.88 8.87 -9.04
CA VAL A 97 -2.56 8.46 -8.51
C VAL A 97 -1.94 7.39 -9.40
N TYR A 98 -2.65 6.29 -9.64
CA TYR A 98 -2.15 5.15 -10.43
C TYR A 98 -1.65 5.58 -11.82
N LYS A 99 -2.43 6.41 -12.53
CA LYS A 99 -2.07 6.91 -13.86
C LYS A 99 -0.91 7.92 -13.86
N ALA A 100 -0.62 8.53 -12.73
CA ALA A 100 0.48 9.47 -12.59
C ALA A 100 1.81 8.81 -12.28
N LEU A 101 1.79 7.61 -11.67
CA LEU A 101 2.99 6.87 -11.32
C LEU A 101 3.78 6.44 -12.56
N PRO A 102 5.12 6.47 -12.51
CA PRO A 102 5.95 5.95 -13.58
C PRO A 102 5.76 4.43 -13.71
N MET A 103 5.71 3.96 -14.95
CA MET A 103 5.60 2.55 -15.26
C MET A 103 6.57 2.20 -16.39
N ALA A 104 7.39 1.18 -16.23
CA ALA A 104 8.25 0.69 -17.28
C ALA A 104 7.43 -0.03 -18.37
N LYS A 105 7.97 -0.09 -19.59
CA LYS A 105 7.24 -0.60 -20.76
C LYS A 105 6.76 -2.04 -20.57
N ASP A 106 7.55 -2.85 -19.89
CA ASP A 106 7.30 -4.29 -19.70
C ASP A 106 6.64 -4.62 -18.36
N ASP A 107 6.28 -3.60 -17.57
CA ASP A 107 5.60 -3.78 -16.29
C ASP A 107 4.08 -3.81 -16.47
N TYR A 108 3.40 -4.66 -15.71
CA TYR A 108 1.93 -4.76 -15.69
C TYR A 108 1.28 -3.64 -14.88
N GLU A 109 2.03 -3.05 -13.95
CA GLU A 109 1.59 -1.96 -13.08
C GLU A 109 2.77 -1.11 -12.61
N PRO A 110 2.54 0.14 -12.18
CA PRO A 110 3.58 0.96 -11.57
C PRO A 110 4.05 0.38 -10.24
N MET A 111 5.32 0.60 -9.93
CA MET A 111 5.89 0.15 -8.67
C MET A 111 5.33 0.96 -7.50
N MET A 112 4.67 0.28 -6.56
CA MET A 112 4.08 0.93 -5.37
C MET A 112 3.84 -0.08 -4.25
N ASN A 113 3.74 0.46 -3.03
CA ASN A 113 3.11 -0.21 -1.89
C ASN A 113 1.91 0.62 -1.43
N ILE A 114 0.91 -0.03 -0.84
CA ILE A 114 -0.30 0.63 -0.32
C ILE A 114 -0.57 0.11 1.08
N VAL A 115 -0.94 1.00 1.99
CA VAL A 115 -1.51 0.65 3.30
C VAL A 115 -2.79 1.43 3.50
N SER A 116 -3.87 0.71 3.77
CA SER A 116 -5.22 1.28 3.89
C SER A 116 -5.87 0.87 5.21
N TRP A 117 -6.60 1.78 5.83
CA TRP A 117 -7.37 1.53 7.06
C TRP A 117 -8.57 2.48 7.18
N ARG A 118 -9.41 2.23 8.17
CA ARG A 118 -10.51 3.13 8.54
C ARG A 118 -10.10 4.06 9.66
N ASN A 119 -10.49 5.33 9.54
CA ASN A 119 -10.39 6.32 10.60
C ASN A 119 -11.76 6.99 10.78
N GLY A 120 -12.55 6.47 11.71
CA GLY A 120 -13.96 6.84 11.83
C GLY A 120 -14.76 6.42 10.58
N ASP A 121 -15.39 7.39 9.92
CA ASP A 121 -16.16 7.21 8.69
C ASP A 121 -15.32 7.33 7.42
N GLU A 122 -14.03 7.71 7.55
CA GLU A 122 -13.14 7.89 6.41
C GLU A 122 -12.37 6.62 6.07
N TYR A 123 -12.13 6.41 4.77
CA TYR A 123 -11.13 5.49 4.24
C TYR A 123 -9.83 6.26 4.02
N LEU A 124 -8.74 5.74 4.55
CA LEU A 124 -7.41 6.28 4.36
C LEU A 124 -6.55 5.25 3.63
N SER A 125 -5.94 5.67 2.53
CA SER A 125 -4.97 4.86 1.80
C SER A 125 -3.69 5.66 1.61
N VAL A 126 -2.59 5.16 2.13
CA VAL A 126 -1.27 5.73 1.86
C VAL A 126 -0.60 4.91 0.78
N VAL A 127 -0.27 5.58 -0.33
CA VAL A 127 0.45 5.02 -1.46
C VAL A 127 1.90 5.48 -1.38
N PHE A 128 2.81 4.53 -1.40
CA PHE A 128 4.25 4.73 -1.42
C PHE A 128 4.78 4.45 -2.84
N PRO A 129 5.08 5.49 -3.65
CA PRO A 129 5.66 5.31 -4.98
C PRO A 129 7.08 4.74 -4.89
N ARG A 130 7.36 3.70 -5.68
CA ARG A 130 8.63 2.98 -5.67
C ARG A 130 9.37 3.15 -7.00
N ARG A 131 10.70 3.07 -6.95
CA ARG A 131 11.58 3.12 -8.13
C ARG A 131 12.46 1.88 -8.27
N ARG A 132 12.73 1.16 -7.20
CA ARG A 132 13.52 -0.08 -7.23
C ARG A 132 13.00 -1.11 -6.24
N HIS A 133 13.28 -2.37 -6.56
CA HIS A 133 12.84 -3.51 -5.76
C HIS A 133 13.54 -3.55 -4.40
N ARG A 134 14.87 -3.46 -4.40
CA ARG A 134 15.72 -3.62 -3.21
C ARG A 134 16.75 -2.50 -3.12
N PRO A 135 17.19 -2.13 -1.92
CA PRO A 135 18.29 -1.18 -1.73
C PRO A 135 19.62 -1.80 -2.16
N ALA A 136 20.64 -0.96 -2.36
CA ALA A 136 21.97 -1.41 -2.76
C ALA A 136 22.65 -2.28 -1.70
N CYS A 137 22.29 -2.09 -0.41
CA CYS A 137 22.81 -2.93 0.68
C CYS A 137 22.19 -4.34 0.72
N TYR A 138 21.19 -4.67 -0.09
CA TYR A 138 20.65 -6.02 -0.15
C TYR A 138 21.70 -6.98 -0.74
N PRO A 139 22.01 -8.12 -0.07
CA PRO A 139 23.06 -9.01 -0.53
C PRO A 139 22.74 -9.65 -1.89
N ASP A 140 23.77 -9.80 -2.72
CA ASP A 140 23.68 -10.68 -3.89
C ASP A 140 23.76 -12.14 -3.39
N LEU A 141 22.63 -12.84 -3.48
CA LEU A 141 22.53 -14.23 -2.99
C LEU A 141 23.31 -15.24 -3.85
N SER A 142 23.83 -14.82 -5.00
CA SER A 142 24.68 -15.64 -5.89
C SER A 142 26.18 -15.45 -5.63
N ALA A 143 26.57 -14.50 -4.79
CA ALA A 143 27.95 -14.14 -4.48
C ALA A 143 28.24 -14.25 -2.97
N PRO A 144 29.54 -14.30 -2.55
CA PRO A 144 29.90 -14.15 -1.15
C PRO A 144 29.33 -12.87 -0.57
N GLU A 145 28.85 -12.94 0.67
CA GLU A 145 28.21 -11.78 1.31
C GLU A 145 29.22 -10.66 1.52
N ALA A 146 28.87 -9.47 1.01
CA ALA A 146 29.67 -8.27 1.21
C ALA A 146 29.53 -7.74 2.64
N GLU A 147 30.62 -7.20 3.19
CA GLU A 147 30.61 -6.55 4.49
C GLU A 147 29.60 -5.39 4.50
N GLY A 148 28.80 -5.29 5.56
CA GLY A 148 27.75 -4.25 5.70
C GLY A 148 26.49 -4.50 4.88
N SER A 149 26.34 -5.67 4.25
CA SER A 149 25.08 -6.04 3.61
C SER A 149 23.95 -6.23 4.62
N LEU A 150 22.74 -5.81 4.26
CA LEU A 150 21.53 -5.95 5.08
C LEU A 150 20.45 -6.67 4.27
N MET A 151 19.95 -7.80 4.79
CA MET A 151 18.89 -8.57 4.12
C MET A 151 17.51 -7.91 4.35
N ILE A 152 17.34 -6.72 3.83
CA ILE A 152 16.10 -5.92 3.95
C ILE A 152 15.53 -5.68 2.55
N SER A 153 14.34 -6.23 2.28
CA SER A 153 13.60 -6.07 1.02
C SER A 153 12.28 -5.37 1.29
N PRO A 154 12.26 -4.01 1.28
CA PRO A 154 11.12 -3.27 1.79
C PRO A 154 9.81 -3.57 1.06
N GLY A 155 8.78 -3.93 1.83
CA GLY A 155 7.39 -4.05 1.43
C GLY A 155 6.52 -2.98 2.11
N ALA A 156 5.20 -3.12 2.03
CA ALA A 156 4.25 -2.15 2.54
C ALA A 156 4.37 -1.90 4.05
N LEU A 157 4.68 -2.93 4.84
CA LEU A 157 4.87 -2.79 6.29
C LEU A 157 6.12 -1.98 6.61
N ASP A 158 7.23 -2.24 5.87
CA ASP A 158 8.47 -1.48 6.01
C ASP A 158 8.26 -0.02 5.63
N MET A 159 7.59 0.23 4.50
CA MET A 159 7.25 1.58 4.05
C MET A 159 6.36 2.32 5.07
N ALA A 160 5.54 1.60 5.82
CA ALA A 160 4.71 2.14 6.90
C ALA A 160 5.44 2.23 8.27
N GLY A 161 6.75 1.99 8.29
CA GLY A 161 7.64 2.18 9.43
C GLY A 161 7.95 0.94 10.26
N MET A 162 7.42 -0.24 9.90
CA MET A 162 7.75 -1.52 10.55
C MET A 162 8.79 -2.27 9.72
N ILE A 163 10.07 -1.98 9.93
CA ILE A 163 11.16 -2.61 9.18
C ILE A 163 11.34 -4.07 9.59
N ILE A 164 11.30 -4.96 8.60
CA ILE A 164 11.46 -6.40 8.79
C ILE A 164 12.90 -6.80 8.48
N THR A 165 13.59 -7.31 9.48
CA THR A 165 14.96 -7.80 9.39
C THR A 165 14.99 -9.30 9.67
N PRO A 166 15.09 -10.17 8.63
CA PRO A 166 15.07 -11.63 8.82
C PRO A 166 16.27 -12.18 9.60
N ARG A 167 17.38 -11.45 9.64
CA ARG A 167 18.61 -11.87 10.33
C ARG A 167 18.79 -11.07 11.61
N GLU A 168 19.14 -11.77 12.71
CA GLU A 168 19.38 -11.15 14.02
C GLU A 168 20.52 -10.13 13.97
N ALA A 169 21.57 -10.40 13.20
CA ALA A 169 22.70 -9.48 13.03
C ALA A 169 22.25 -8.15 12.42
N ASP A 170 21.40 -8.18 11.38
CA ASP A 170 20.85 -7.00 10.73
C ASP A 170 19.96 -6.21 11.70
N PHE A 171 19.12 -6.92 12.48
CA PHE A 171 18.30 -6.29 13.51
C PHE A 171 19.12 -5.52 14.54
N LYS A 172 20.24 -6.09 14.98
CA LYS A 172 21.12 -5.46 15.97
C LYS A 172 21.93 -4.29 15.42
N SER A 173 22.25 -4.31 14.12
CA SER A 173 23.09 -3.29 13.48
C SER A 173 22.31 -2.17 12.80
N LEU A 174 21.02 -2.36 12.52
CA LEU A 174 20.20 -1.39 11.83
C LEU A 174 19.94 -0.16 12.71
N THR A 175 20.36 1.01 12.24
CA THR A 175 20.03 2.30 12.87
C THR A 175 18.80 2.94 12.22
N ALA A 176 18.19 3.91 12.89
CA ALA A 176 17.06 4.67 12.35
C ALA A 176 17.44 5.43 11.07
N GLU A 177 18.64 6.03 11.04
CA GLU A 177 19.17 6.75 9.88
C GLU A 177 19.32 5.80 8.69
N LYS A 178 19.89 4.60 8.91
CA LYS A 178 20.06 3.60 7.85
C LYS A 178 18.72 3.08 7.36
N ALA A 179 17.75 2.87 8.24
CA ALA A 179 16.40 2.52 7.85
C ALA A 179 15.76 3.58 6.94
N ILE A 180 15.86 4.87 7.31
CA ILE A 180 15.36 5.99 6.49
C ILE A 180 16.07 6.04 5.13
N GLU A 181 17.39 5.87 5.10
CA GLU A 181 18.19 5.81 3.86
C GLU A 181 17.66 4.70 2.93
N ILE A 182 17.45 3.49 3.46
CA ILE A 182 16.90 2.34 2.72
C ILE A 182 15.52 2.67 2.12
N LEU A 183 14.61 3.24 2.92
CA LEU A 183 13.27 3.58 2.43
C LEU A 183 13.31 4.66 1.34
N ARG A 184 14.17 5.66 1.48
CA ARG A 184 14.38 6.70 0.45
C ARG A 184 14.99 6.14 -0.82
N GLU A 185 15.98 5.27 -0.69
CA GLU A 185 16.66 4.66 -1.84
C GLU A 185 15.70 3.87 -2.74
N VAL A 186 14.76 3.13 -2.16
CA VAL A 186 13.78 2.34 -2.92
C VAL A 186 12.59 3.14 -3.43
N SER A 187 12.40 4.37 -2.97
CA SER A 187 11.32 5.28 -3.36
C SER A 187 11.70 6.17 -4.54
N LEU A 188 10.73 6.85 -5.13
CA LEU A 188 10.99 7.91 -6.12
C LEU A 188 11.86 9.01 -5.49
N ASN A 189 12.74 9.60 -6.28
CA ASN A 189 13.46 10.80 -5.86
C ASN A 189 12.54 12.04 -5.94
N ASP A 190 13.05 13.19 -5.48
CA ASP A 190 12.26 14.43 -5.37
C ASP A 190 11.75 14.92 -6.74
N GLU A 191 12.56 14.82 -7.81
CA GLU A 191 12.17 15.22 -9.16
C GLU A 191 11.09 14.30 -9.74
N GLU A 192 11.28 12.98 -9.60
CA GLU A 192 10.31 11.97 -10.02
C GLU A 192 8.98 12.16 -9.28
N PHE A 193 9.05 12.40 -7.97
CA PHE A 193 7.87 12.61 -7.14
C PHE A 193 7.14 13.92 -7.47
N ALA A 194 7.86 15.00 -7.70
CA ALA A 194 7.28 16.26 -8.19
C ALA A 194 6.56 16.09 -9.53
N SER A 195 7.12 15.29 -10.44
CA SER A 195 6.47 14.93 -11.71
C SER A 195 5.16 14.17 -11.49
N VAL A 196 5.13 13.22 -10.53
CA VAL A 196 3.91 12.50 -10.16
C VAL A 196 2.83 13.45 -9.64
N ILE A 197 3.18 14.37 -8.73
CA ILE A 197 2.25 15.38 -8.19
C ILE A 197 1.66 16.22 -9.32
N LYS A 198 2.49 16.68 -10.27
CA LYS A 198 2.03 17.44 -11.43
C LYS A 198 1.02 16.65 -12.26
N LYS A 199 1.34 15.39 -12.58
CA LYS A 199 0.45 14.50 -13.35
C LYS A 199 -0.87 14.19 -12.62
N ILE A 200 -0.86 14.06 -11.29
CA ILE A 200 -2.10 13.91 -10.50
C ILE A 200 -3.01 15.11 -10.72
N LYS A 201 -2.50 16.33 -10.60
CA LYS A 201 -3.25 17.57 -10.87
C LYS A 201 -3.80 17.63 -12.29
N GLU A 202 -3.00 17.23 -13.27
CA GLU A 202 -3.43 17.17 -14.66
C GLU A 202 -4.53 16.13 -14.91
N ASN A 203 -4.42 14.94 -14.28
CA ASN A 203 -5.42 13.88 -14.40
C ASN A 203 -6.74 14.25 -13.74
N ALA A 204 -6.69 14.93 -12.60
CA ALA A 204 -7.86 15.38 -11.85
C ALA A 204 -8.64 16.50 -12.57
N ASN A 205 -7.94 17.35 -13.32
CA ASN A 205 -8.53 18.45 -14.07
C ASN A 205 -9.08 18.06 -15.46
N LYS A 206 -8.85 16.82 -15.92
CA LYS A 206 -9.41 16.35 -17.18
C LYS A 206 -10.89 16.02 -17.00
N PRO A 207 -11.81 16.47 -17.93
CA PRO A 207 -13.20 16.06 -17.87
C PRO A 207 -13.30 14.54 -17.82
N SER A 208 -14.07 14.02 -16.86
CA SER A 208 -14.34 12.59 -16.74
C SER A 208 -14.99 12.12 -18.05
N ALA A 209 -14.27 11.36 -18.88
CA ALA A 209 -14.91 10.58 -19.93
C ALA A 209 -15.89 9.62 -19.24
N ALA A 210 -17.16 9.70 -19.62
CA ALA A 210 -18.26 8.92 -19.06
C ALA A 210 -17.83 7.48 -18.78
N SER A 211 -18.17 6.98 -17.60
CA SER A 211 -17.79 5.68 -17.09
C SER A 211 -18.07 4.59 -18.14
N MET A 212 -17.02 4.01 -18.69
CA MET A 212 -17.16 2.73 -19.39
C MET A 212 -17.62 1.70 -18.35
N ILE A 213 -18.80 1.15 -18.57
CA ILE A 213 -19.36 0.03 -17.81
C ILE A 213 -18.35 -1.09 -17.86
N CYS A 214 -17.72 -1.38 -16.73
CA CYS A 214 -16.77 -2.48 -16.62
C CYS A 214 -17.56 -3.80 -16.71
N PRO A 215 -17.20 -4.75 -17.60
CA PRO A 215 -17.89 -6.05 -17.65
C PRO A 215 -17.70 -6.76 -16.32
N LYS A 216 -18.76 -7.45 -15.84
CA LYS A 216 -18.74 -8.30 -14.65
C LYS A 216 -17.58 -9.28 -14.76
N ARG A 217 -16.54 -9.09 -13.94
CA ARG A 217 -15.45 -10.06 -13.77
C ARG A 217 -15.80 -11.03 -12.65
N ARG A 218 -15.27 -12.27 -12.76
CA ARG A 218 -15.28 -13.26 -11.68
C ARG A 218 -14.78 -12.64 -10.39
N GLU A 219 -15.39 -13.02 -9.28
CA GLU A 219 -14.97 -12.57 -7.94
C GLU A 219 -13.48 -12.85 -7.74
N PRO A 220 -12.70 -11.85 -7.26
CA PRO A 220 -11.29 -12.06 -6.99
C PRO A 220 -11.13 -13.03 -5.81
N ASN A 221 -10.15 -13.93 -5.90
CA ASN A 221 -9.71 -14.70 -4.74
C ASN A 221 -9.02 -13.75 -3.75
N VAL A 222 -9.55 -13.66 -2.54
CA VAL A 222 -8.97 -12.86 -1.47
C VAL A 222 -8.17 -13.78 -0.55
N HIS A 223 -6.86 -13.59 -0.50
CA HIS A 223 -5.99 -14.27 0.47
C HIS A 223 -5.77 -13.35 1.67
N VAL A 224 -6.23 -13.78 2.85
CA VAL A 224 -6.06 -13.03 4.09
C VAL A 224 -4.96 -13.69 4.91
N GLY A 225 -3.83 -13.03 5.05
CA GLY A 225 -2.76 -13.40 5.98
C GLY A 225 -2.87 -12.57 7.26
N ILE A 226 -3.00 -13.23 8.42
CA ILE A 226 -3.15 -12.57 9.73
C ILE A 226 -1.80 -12.58 10.44
N VAL A 227 -1.27 -11.41 10.78
CA VAL A 227 0.09 -11.22 11.34
C VAL A 227 0.09 -10.96 12.85
N SER A 228 -1.04 -11.02 13.58
CA SER A 228 -1.07 -10.75 15.02
C SER A 228 -1.64 -11.89 15.86
N GLY A 229 -1.03 -12.11 17.03
CA GLY A 229 -1.10 -13.27 17.89
C GLY A 229 -2.27 -13.39 18.87
N GLU A 230 -3.37 -12.67 18.72
CA GLU A 230 -4.59 -12.92 19.48
C GLU A 230 -5.73 -13.34 18.55
N ARG A 231 -6.64 -14.16 19.07
CA ARG A 231 -7.75 -14.76 18.34
C ARG A 231 -8.58 -13.71 17.59
N ILE A 232 -8.60 -13.78 16.25
CA ILE A 232 -9.49 -12.98 15.42
C ILE A 232 -10.65 -13.85 15.02
N GLU A 233 -11.86 -13.46 15.41
CA GLU A 233 -13.10 -14.08 14.94
C GLU A 233 -13.70 -13.20 13.84
N PHE A 234 -14.01 -13.81 12.71
CA PHE A 234 -14.75 -13.15 11.64
C PHE A 234 -15.78 -14.10 11.06
N SER A 235 -16.93 -13.56 10.69
CA SER A 235 -17.98 -14.29 9.98
C SER A 235 -17.91 -13.98 8.50
N LEU A 236 -17.83 -15.00 7.67
CA LEU A 236 -17.80 -14.89 6.22
C LEU A 236 -19.11 -15.45 5.64
N ASN A 237 -19.68 -14.73 4.66
CA ASN A 237 -20.84 -15.21 3.90
C ASN A 237 -20.38 -15.74 2.56
N GLY A 238 -20.62 -17.03 2.26
CA GLY A 238 -20.24 -17.68 1.02
C GLY A 238 -19.35 -18.91 1.20
N GLU A 239 -18.76 -19.38 0.12
CA GLU A 239 -17.80 -20.48 0.11
C GLU A 239 -16.37 -19.91 0.09
N TYR A 240 -15.52 -20.38 1.01
CA TYR A 240 -14.14 -19.95 1.15
C TYR A 240 -13.22 -21.14 1.23
N SER A 241 -12.05 -21.06 0.62
CA SER A 241 -11.00 -22.07 0.76
C SER A 241 -9.91 -21.59 1.71
N ALA A 242 -9.56 -22.41 2.69
CA ALA A 242 -8.42 -22.19 3.56
C ALA A 242 -7.55 -23.45 3.53
N LYS A 243 -6.34 -23.37 2.96
CA LYS A 243 -5.36 -24.46 2.90
C LYS A 243 -6.04 -25.83 2.71
N ASP A 244 -6.51 -26.16 1.55
CA ASP A 244 -7.10 -27.43 1.19
C ASP A 244 -8.44 -27.81 1.86
N LYS A 245 -9.10 -26.87 2.50
CA LYS A 245 -10.45 -27.05 3.06
C LYS A 245 -11.41 -26.00 2.51
N ILE A 246 -12.57 -26.45 2.05
CA ILE A 246 -13.68 -25.56 1.72
C ILE A 246 -14.47 -25.29 3.01
N ILE A 247 -14.62 -24.02 3.35
CA ILE A 247 -15.41 -23.58 4.51
C ILE A 247 -16.66 -22.91 3.99
N THR A 248 -17.83 -23.43 4.35
CA THR A 248 -19.13 -22.86 3.99
C THR A 248 -19.65 -22.05 5.16
N GLY A 249 -19.78 -20.72 4.98
CA GLY A 249 -20.41 -19.84 5.97
C GLY A 249 -21.92 -19.72 5.70
N ARG A 250 -22.78 -19.84 6.75
CA ARG A 250 -24.19 -19.50 6.68
C ARG A 250 -24.40 -18.05 7.14
N GLN A 251 -25.34 -17.35 6.47
CA GLN A 251 -25.90 -16.12 7.02
C GLN A 251 -26.56 -16.43 8.37
N VAL A 252 -26.21 -15.67 9.39
CA VAL A 252 -26.97 -15.55 10.63
C VAL A 252 -27.72 -14.23 10.58
#